data_55c3a77185b8937428a7348f5c399446
#
_entry.id   55c3a77185b8937428a7348f5c399446
#
_cell.length_a   1.000
_cell.length_b   1.000
_cell.length_c   1.000
_cell.angle_alpha   90.00
_cell.angle_beta   90.00
_cell.angle_gamma   90.00
#
_symmetry.space_group_name_H-M   'P 1'
#
loop_
_entity.id
_entity.type
_entity.pdbx_description
1 polymer ?
#
loop_
_entity_poly.entity_id
_entity_poly.type
_entity_poly.pdbx_seq_one_letter_code
_entity_poly.pdbx_strand_id
1 'polypeptide(L)'
;MEKITLTDLQKRKLNKFYIAVYVVTKNIKIRTETCITEKELYVFYGLNIMGNREILGIFFNVENNNRFWLEKFEDFQARNLNEILFFVTPANKNIERCIKIIYNDVKIIHSPDYIFENITKFLANHPSRKMKIALKELFLTKNI
;
A
#
# COMPACT_ATOMS: atom_id res chain seq x y z
N MET A 1 -18.48 16.84 14.18
CA MET A 1 -17.58 15.88 13.50
C MET A 1 -18.10 15.65 12.08
N GLU A 2 -17.44 16.19 11.10
CA GLU A 2 -17.84 16.02 9.70
C GLU A 2 -17.60 14.56 9.30
N LYS A 3 -18.61 13.93 8.70
CA LYS A 3 -18.45 12.60 8.12
C LYS A 3 -17.65 12.72 6.82
N ILE A 4 -16.41 12.28 6.85
CA ILE A 4 -15.61 12.17 5.64
C ILE A 4 -16.14 10.98 4.84
N THR A 5 -16.64 11.23 3.64
CA THR A 5 -17.11 10.17 2.76
C THR A 5 -15.94 9.57 1.97
N LEU A 6 -16.12 8.35 1.46
CA LEU A 6 -15.13 7.72 0.58
C LEU A 6 -14.87 8.58 -0.67
N THR A 7 -15.90 9.23 -1.17
CA THR A 7 -15.80 10.14 -2.32
C THR A 7 -14.91 11.34 -2.01
N ASP A 8 -15.03 11.92 -0.81
CA ASP A 8 -14.20 13.04 -0.40
C ASP A 8 -12.73 12.67 -0.30
N LEU A 9 -12.43 11.48 0.24
CA LEU A 9 -11.07 10.95 0.29
C LEU A 9 -10.47 10.73 -1.11
N GLN A 10 -11.28 10.28 -2.05
CA GLN A 10 -10.83 10.01 -3.43
C GLN A 10 -10.65 11.27 -4.27
N LYS A 11 -11.29 12.38 -3.90
CA LYS A 11 -11.20 13.66 -4.63
C LYS A 11 -10.28 14.67 -3.98
N ARG A 12 -9.84 14.40 -2.77
CA ARG A 12 -9.01 15.32 -2.00
C ARG A 12 -7.71 15.64 -2.73
N LYS A 13 -7.33 16.92 -2.69
CA LYS A 13 -6.01 17.34 -3.16
C LYS A 13 -4.92 16.72 -2.31
N LEU A 14 -3.95 16.10 -2.94
CA LEU A 14 -2.81 15.47 -2.27
C LEU A 14 -1.67 16.46 -2.11
N ASN A 15 -0.73 16.13 -1.24
CA ASN A 15 0.52 16.85 -1.15
C ASN A 15 1.35 16.61 -2.40
N LYS A 16 2.17 17.58 -2.76
CA LYS A 16 3.04 17.49 -3.93
C LYS A 16 4.09 16.40 -3.79
N PHE A 17 4.51 16.12 -2.55
CA PHE A 17 5.55 15.15 -2.21
C PHE A 17 5.14 14.32 -1.01
N TYR A 18 5.43 13.02 -1.08
CA TYR A 18 5.38 12.10 0.05
C TYR A 18 6.71 11.36 0.19
N ILE A 19 7.19 11.21 1.42
CA ILE A 19 8.40 10.43 1.73
C ILE A 19 8.18 8.97 1.34
N ALA A 20 7.02 8.43 1.67
CA ALA A 20 6.66 7.07 1.34
C ALA A 20 5.17 6.96 1.02
N VAL A 21 4.86 6.10 0.08
CA VAL A 21 3.49 5.66 -0.19
C VAL A 21 3.43 4.17 0.06
N TYR A 22 2.49 3.76 0.90
CA TYR A 22 2.29 2.37 1.30
C TYR A 22 1.04 1.82 0.67
N VAL A 23 1.10 0.57 0.23
CA VAL A 23 -0.07 -0.18 -0.22
C VAL A 23 -0.33 -1.31 0.74
N VAL A 24 -1.55 -1.37 1.27
CA VAL A 24 -2.03 -2.48 2.07
C VAL A 24 -3.17 -3.16 1.34
N THR A 25 -3.07 -4.48 1.22
CA THR A 25 -4.08 -5.31 0.57
C THR A 25 -4.76 -6.18 1.62
N LYS A 26 -6.08 -6.24 1.56
CA LYS A 26 -6.87 -7.06 2.48
C LYS A 26 -8.04 -7.70 1.75
N ASN A 27 -8.27 -8.98 2.00
CA ASN A 27 -9.44 -9.67 1.48
C ASN A 27 -10.64 -9.42 2.38
N ILE A 28 -11.75 -8.99 1.78
CA ILE A 28 -12.99 -8.71 2.47
C ILE A 28 -14.09 -9.61 1.91
N LYS A 29 -14.88 -10.20 2.81
CA LYS A 29 -16.07 -10.92 2.44
C LYS A 29 -17.27 -9.99 2.49
N ILE A 30 -17.90 -9.80 1.34
CA ILE A 30 -19.13 -8.99 1.23
C ILE A 30 -20.30 -9.94 1.11
N ARG A 31 -21.25 -9.82 2.03
CA ARG A 31 -22.48 -10.60 2.04
C ARG A 31 -23.58 -9.80 1.34
N THR A 32 -24.03 -10.34 0.22
CA THR A 32 -25.25 -9.87 -0.46
C THR A 32 -26.40 -10.83 -0.15
N GLU A 33 -27.64 -10.44 -0.49
CA GLU A 33 -28.81 -11.28 -0.24
C GLU A 33 -28.74 -12.66 -0.92
N THR A 34 -27.95 -12.79 -1.99
CA THR A 34 -27.89 -13.99 -2.82
C THR A 34 -26.57 -14.77 -2.73
N CYS A 35 -25.47 -14.13 -2.30
CA CYS A 35 -24.17 -14.79 -2.25
C CYS A 35 -23.15 -14.06 -1.34
N ILE A 36 -22.07 -14.78 -1.00
CA ILE A 36 -20.90 -14.22 -0.33
C ILE A 36 -19.82 -14.06 -1.40
N THR A 37 -19.38 -12.83 -1.64
CA THR A 37 -18.32 -12.52 -2.60
C THR A 37 -17.08 -12.05 -1.86
N GLU A 38 -15.93 -12.63 -2.21
CA GLU A 38 -14.65 -12.14 -1.72
C GLU A 38 -14.16 -11.01 -2.64
N LYS A 39 -13.77 -9.89 -2.03
CA LYS A 39 -13.18 -8.74 -2.75
C LYS A 39 -11.88 -8.35 -2.11
N GLU A 40 -10.90 -8.00 -2.92
CA GLU A 40 -9.67 -7.38 -2.46
C GLU A 40 -9.86 -5.89 -2.24
N LEU A 41 -9.41 -5.43 -1.10
CA LEU A 41 -9.36 -4.02 -0.75
C LEU A 41 -7.92 -3.55 -0.81
N TYR A 42 -7.66 -2.50 -1.58
CA TYR A 42 -6.35 -1.84 -1.66
C TYR A 42 -6.46 -0.48 -0.99
N VAL A 43 -5.63 -0.24 0.01
CA VAL A 43 -5.55 1.03 0.71
C VAL A 43 -4.17 1.64 0.49
N PHE A 44 -4.15 2.85 -0.03
CA PHE A 44 -2.92 3.62 -0.25
C PHE A 44 -2.79 4.69 0.83
N TYR A 45 -1.68 4.68 1.56
CA TYR A 45 -1.34 5.74 2.51
C TYR A 45 -0.12 6.50 2.05
N GLY A 46 -0.11 7.80 2.31
CA GLY A 46 1.07 8.62 2.16
C GLY A 46 1.63 9.02 3.52
N LEU A 47 2.96 8.95 3.66
CA LEU A 47 3.67 9.53 4.78
C LEU A 47 4.25 10.86 4.33
N ASN A 48 3.76 11.95 4.91
CA ASN A 48 4.22 13.30 4.56
C ASN A 48 5.50 13.68 5.33
N ILE A 49 6.08 14.82 4.98
CA ILE A 49 7.32 15.31 5.60
C ILE A 49 7.17 15.65 7.09
N MET A 50 5.95 15.84 7.56
CA MET A 50 5.65 16.08 8.97
C MET A 50 5.53 14.79 9.79
N GLY A 51 5.67 13.64 9.15
CA GLY A 51 5.53 12.34 9.79
C GLY A 51 4.09 11.85 9.94
N ASN A 52 3.12 12.54 9.35
CA ASN A 52 1.71 12.16 9.39
C ASN A 52 1.36 11.21 8.27
N ARG A 53 0.47 10.28 8.56
CA ARG A 53 -0.09 9.34 7.59
C ARG A 53 -1.39 9.90 7.03
N GLU A 54 -1.54 9.83 5.72
CA GLU A 54 -2.73 10.28 5.02
C GLU A 54 -3.23 9.18 4.09
N ILE A 55 -4.54 8.97 4.03
CA ILE A 55 -5.14 8.05 3.07
C ILE A 55 -5.18 8.74 1.71
N LEU A 56 -4.54 8.14 0.72
CA LEU A 56 -4.52 8.64 -0.66
C LEU A 56 -5.67 8.08 -1.48
N GLY A 57 -6.03 6.83 -1.25
CA GLY A 57 -7.12 6.19 -1.96
C GLY A 57 -7.45 4.82 -1.40
N ILE A 58 -8.69 4.39 -1.65
CA ILE A 58 -9.20 3.07 -1.29
C ILE A 58 -9.88 2.48 -2.53
N PHE A 59 -9.46 1.32 -2.96
CA PHE A 59 -9.98 0.68 -4.17
C PHE A 59 -10.46 -0.73 -3.89
N PHE A 60 -11.66 -1.04 -4.38
CA PHE A 60 -12.29 -2.35 -4.24
C PHE A 60 -12.35 -3.09 -5.56
N ASN A 61 -12.39 -4.41 -5.48
CA ASN A 61 -12.73 -5.28 -6.60
C ASN A 61 -11.93 -4.97 -7.87
N VAL A 62 -10.65 -4.85 -7.69
CA VAL A 62 -9.75 -4.42 -8.74
C VAL A 62 -9.46 -5.57 -9.69
N GLU A 63 -9.65 -5.34 -10.99
CA GLU A 63 -8.92 -6.11 -11.97
C GLU A 63 -7.45 -5.75 -11.85
N ASN A 64 -6.64 -6.68 -11.38
CA ASN A 64 -5.21 -6.44 -11.18
C ASN A 64 -4.48 -6.44 -12.53
N ASN A 65 -4.70 -5.40 -13.31
CA ASN A 65 -4.05 -5.19 -14.60
C ASN A 65 -3.37 -3.81 -14.68
N ASN A 66 -2.47 -3.66 -15.63
CA ASN A 66 -1.70 -2.45 -15.79
C ASN A 66 -2.56 -1.21 -16.04
N ARG A 67 -3.61 -1.35 -16.86
CA ARG A 67 -4.50 -0.23 -17.19
C ARG A 67 -5.15 0.37 -15.96
N PHE A 68 -5.67 -0.48 -15.08
CA PHE A 68 -6.31 -0.03 -13.85
C PHE A 68 -5.33 0.78 -12.97
N TRP A 69 -4.15 0.24 -12.74
CA TRP A 69 -3.16 0.90 -11.87
C TRP A 69 -2.60 2.18 -12.49
N LEU A 70 -2.39 2.21 -13.80
CA LEU A 70 -1.99 3.44 -14.49
C LEU A 70 -3.02 4.54 -14.33
N GLU A 71 -4.30 4.24 -14.49
CA GLU A 71 -5.38 5.21 -14.30
C GLU A 71 -5.40 5.76 -12.87
N LYS A 72 -5.19 4.92 -11.87
CA LYS A 72 -5.17 5.34 -10.46
C LYS A 72 -3.96 6.21 -10.13
N PHE A 73 -2.81 5.87 -10.64
CA PHE A 73 -1.59 6.67 -10.42
C PHE A 73 -1.61 7.98 -11.20
N GLU A 74 -2.18 7.99 -12.38
CA GLU A 74 -2.46 9.24 -13.12
C GLU A 74 -3.43 10.14 -12.36
N ASP A 75 -4.44 9.56 -11.70
CA ASP A 75 -5.35 10.29 -10.84
C ASP A 75 -4.60 10.92 -9.65
N PHE A 76 -3.66 10.21 -9.05
CA PHE A 76 -2.81 10.79 -7.99
C PHE A 76 -2.02 12.00 -8.49
N GLN A 77 -1.48 11.95 -9.71
CA GLN A 77 -0.82 13.11 -10.33
C GLN A 77 -1.78 14.26 -10.54
N ALA A 78 -2.98 13.98 -11.06
CA ALA A 78 -4.02 14.99 -11.26
C ALA A 78 -4.44 15.65 -9.94
N ARG A 79 -4.34 14.93 -8.85
CA ARG A 79 -4.63 15.41 -7.49
C ARG A 79 -3.42 16.07 -6.81
N ASN A 80 -2.40 16.44 -7.56
CA ASN A 80 -1.20 17.18 -7.16
C ASN A 80 0.00 16.34 -6.67
N LEU A 81 -0.10 15.03 -6.58
CA LEU A 81 1.02 14.17 -6.16
C LEU A 81 2.04 14.02 -7.30
N ASN A 82 3.15 14.73 -7.21
CA ASN A 82 4.18 14.78 -8.25
C ASN A 82 5.41 13.93 -7.93
N GLU A 83 5.69 13.71 -6.66
CA GLU A 83 6.94 13.08 -6.23
C GLU A 83 6.72 12.12 -5.06
N ILE A 84 7.26 10.91 -5.21
CA ILE A 84 7.26 9.88 -4.17
C ILE A 84 8.70 9.36 -4.05
N LEU A 85 9.26 9.40 -2.85
CA LEU A 85 10.61 8.89 -2.64
C LEU A 85 10.63 7.36 -2.54
N PHE A 86 9.78 6.79 -1.69
CA PHE A 86 9.67 5.35 -1.48
C PHE A 86 8.25 4.86 -1.72
N PHE A 87 8.13 3.75 -2.43
CA PHE A 87 6.87 3.05 -2.60
C PHE A 87 6.95 1.69 -1.94
N VAL A 88 6.19 1.50 -0.88
CA VAL A 88 6.19 0.29 -0.06
C VAL A 88 4.99 -0.55 -0.43
N THR A 89 5.21 -1.71 -0.99
CA THR A 89 4.15 -2.57 -1.52
C THR A 89 4.43 -4.03 -1.22
N PRO A 90 3.39 -4.86 -1.01
CA PRO A 90 3.57 -6.29 -1.16
C PRO A 90 3.99 -6.61 -2.60
N ALA A 91 4.64 -7.74 -2.82
CA ALA A 91 5.13 -8.10 -4.15
C ALA A 91 3.97 -8.24 -5.16
N ASN A 92 3.76 -7.20 -5.93
CA ASN A 92 2.77 -7.12 -7.00
C ASN A 92 3.40 -6.45 -8.22
N LYS A 93 3.75 -7.27 -9.20
CA LYS A 93 4.48 -6.82 -10.39
C LYS A 93 3.74 -5.76 -11.20
N ASN A 94 2.42 -5.83 -11.26
CA ASN A 94 1.62 -4.87 -12.01
C ASN A 94 1.65 -3.48 -11.35
N ILE A 95 1.46 -3.42 -10.04
CA ILE A 95 1.56 -2.17 -9.27
C ILE A 95 2.96 -1.59 -9.39
N GLU A 96 3.99 -2.40 -9.19
CA GLU A 96 5.39 -1.97 -9.24
C GLU A 96 5.76 -1.40 -10.61
N ARG A 97 5.33 -2.05 -11.68
CA ARG A 97 5.57 -1.58 -13.04
C ARG A 97 4.88 -0.25 -13.31
N CYS A 98 3.62 -0.13 -12.92
CA CYS A 98 2.83 1.07 -13.16
C CYS A 98 3.32 2.27 -12.37
N ILE A 99 3.70 2.08 -11.11
CA ILE A 99 4.23 3.17 -10.29
C ILE A 99 5.55 3.70 -10.87
N LYS A 100 6.39 2.82 -11.41
CA LYS A 100 7.63 3.21 -12.07
C LYS A 100 7.43 3.99 -13.36
N ILE A 101 6.36 3.71 -14.09
CA ILE A 101 6.01 4.46 -15.31
C ILE A 101 5.62 5.89 -14.98
N ILE A 102 4.81 6.07 -13.94
CA ILE A 102 4.28 7.37 -13.54
C ILE A 102 5.31 8.17 -12.71
N TYR A 103 6.02 7.50 -11.81
CA TYR A 103 7.03 8.10 -10.92
C TYR A 103 8.38 7.43 -11.16
N ASN A 104 9.14 7.93 -12.13
CA ASN A 104 10.38 7.30 -12.61
C ASN A 104 11.45 7.12 -11.53
N ASP A 105 11.56 8.07 -10.62
CA ASP A 105 12.62 8.10 -9.60
C ASP A 105 12.22 7.40 -8.30
N VAL A 106 11.03 6.84 -8.22
CA VAL A 106 10.55 6.16 -7.02
C VAL A 106 11.37 4.90 -6.73
N LYS A 107 11.71 4.69 -5.47
CA LYS A 107 12.35 3.47 -5.00
C LYS A 107 11.30 2.52 -4.45
N ILE A 108 11.22 1.33 -5.00
CA ILE A 108 10.27 0.31 -4.57
C ILE A 108 10.88 -0.51 -3.45
N ILE A 109 10.14 -0.62 -2.34
CA ILE A 109 10.51 -1.43 -1.19
C ILE A 109 9.37 -2.41 -0.95
N HIS A 110 9.69 -3.68 -0.80
CA HIS A 110 8.69 -4.65 -0.39
C HIS A 110 8.31 -4.42 1.07
N SER A 111 7.02 -4.53 1.38
CA SER A 111 6.50 -4.32 2.71
C SER A 111 7.29 -5.13 3.75
N PRO A 112 7.69 -4.52 4.87
CA PRO A 112 8.34 -5.26 5.96
C PRO A 112 7.54 -6.46 6.43
N ASP A 113 6.23 -6.36 6.48
CA ASP A 113 5.35 -7.47 6.85
C ASP A 113 5.47 -8.64 5.87
N TYR A 114 5.53 -8.35 4.57
CA TYR A 114 5.73 -9.36 3.54
C TYR A 114 7.09 -10.05 3.69
N ILE A 115 8.15 -9.28 3.90
CA ILE A 115 9.50 -9.82 4.14
C ILE A 115 9.50 -10.69 5.40
N PHE A 116 8.88 -10.20 6.47
CA PHE A 116 8.78 -10.91 7.73
C PHE A 116 8.01 -12.23 7.58
N GLU A 117 6.88 -12.23 6.87
CA GLU A 117 6.12 -13.46 6.58
C GLU A 117 6.94 -14.48 5.81
N ASN A 118 7.68 -14.06 4.79
CA ASN A 118 8.56 -14.96 4.02
C ASN A 118 9.68 -15.54 4.87
N ILE A 119 10.30 -14.72 5.71
CA ILE A 119 11.33 -15.18 6.64
C ILE A 119 10.75 -16.15 7.66
N THR A 120 9.56 -15.88 8.20
CA THR A 120 8.91 -16.78 9.16
C THR A 120 8.51 -18.11 8.53
N LYS A 121 8.09 -18.12 7.28
CA LYS A 121 7.83 -19.37 6.54
C LYS A 121 9.12 -20.19 6.35
N PHE A 122 10.21 -19.52 6.02
CA PHE A 122 11.52 -20.16 5.94
C PHE A 122 11.95 -20.71 7.29
N LEU A 123 11.80 -19.95 8.37
CA LEU A 123 12.15 -20.33 9.72
C LEU A 123 11.19 -21.35 10.36
N ALA A 124 10.00 -21.55 9.80
CA ALA A 124 9.09 -22.60 10.25
C ALA A 124 9.73 -24.00 10.10
N ASN A 125 10.64 -24.16 9.12
CA ASN A 125 11.46 -25.35 8.95
C ASN A 125 12.73 -25.34 9.82
N HIS A 126 13.05 -24.20 10.44
CA HIS A 126 14.22 -23.98 11.30
C HIS A 126 13.82 -23.08 12.48
N PRO A 127 13.13 -23.62 13.51
CA PRO A 127 12.53 -22.81 14.56
C PRO A 127 13.58 -22.18 15.47
N SER A 128 13.87 -20.91 15.26
CA SER A 128 14.57 -20.06 16.22
C SER A 128 13.65 -18.94 16.67
N ARG A 129 13.04 -19.11 17.84
CA ARG A 129 12.12 -18.14 18.44
C ARG A 129 12.79 -16.80 18.70
N LYS A 130 14.07 -16.81 19.09
CA LYS A 130 14.87 -15.61 19.33
C LYS A 130 15.05 -14.78 18.05
N MET A 131 15.27 -15.44 16.93
CA MET A 131 15.46 -14.77 15.64
C MET A 131 14.17 -14.11 15.16
N LYS A 132 13.01 -14.74 15.35
CA LYS A 132 11.70 -14.16 15.03
C LYS A 132 11.44 -12.88 15.81
N ILE A 133 11.73 -12.88 17.10
CA ILE A 133 11.56 -11.71 17.97
C ILE A 133 12.52 -10.59 17.55
N ALA A 134 13.78 -10.93 17.31
CA ALA A 134 14.79 -9.95 16.88
C ALA A 134 14.44 -9.30 15.55
N LEU A 135 13.96 -10.08 14.56
CA LEU A 135 13.52 -9.56 13.26
C LEU A 135 12.31 -8.64 13.41
N LYS A 136 11.33 -9.02 14.22
CA LYS A 136 10.15 -8.21 14.50
C LYS A 136 10.52 -6.88 15.13
N GLU A 137 11.40 -6.87 16.10
CA GLU A 137 11.91 -5.64 16.71
C GLU A 137 12.66 -4.77 15.71
N LEU A 138 13.49 -5.37 14.86
CA LEU A 138 14.25 -4.66 13.83
C LEU A 138 13.31 -3.94 12.85
N PHE A 139 12.24 -4.60 12.40
CA PHE A 139 11.27 -4.00 11.49
C PHE A 139 10.40 -2.93 12.16
N LEU A 140 10.08 -3.09 13.44
CA LEU A 140 9.31 -2.10 14.19
C LEU A 140 10.13 -0.84 14.49
N THR A 141 11.43 -0.95 14.77
CA THR A 141 12.30 0.19 15.08
C THR A 141 12.71 0.99 13.84
N LYS A 142 12.72 0.39 12.66
CA LYS A 142 13.02 1.07 11.40
C LYS A 142 11.82 1.73 10.72
N ASN A 143 10.63 1.57 11.24
CA ASN A 143 9.40 2.18 10.75
C ASN A 143 9.11 3.54 11.43
N ILE A 144 10.11 4.36 11.49
CA ILE A 144 9.92 5.73 11.96
C ILE A 144 9.59 6.61 10.78
#